data_349c78dd280ae50f886d163a12f47e38
#
_entry.id   349c78dd280ae50f886d163a12f47e38
#
_cell.length_a   1.000
_cell.length_b   1.000
_cell.length_c   1.000
_cell.angle_alpha   90.00
_cell.angle_beta   90.00
_cell.angle_gamma   90.00
#
_symmetry.space_group_name_H-M   'P 1'
#
loop_
_entity.id
_entity.type
_entity.pdbx_description
1 polymer ?
#
loop_
_entity_poly.entity_id
_entity_poly.type
_entity_poly.pdbx_seq_one_letter_code
_entity_poly.pdbx_strand_id
1 'polypeptide(L)'
;MTDLEFKQQVLDTKSASFCAAKWYNATIWLGSGMTTSCHHPPAHLVDVSMLSANPRLLHNTDQKKEDRRKMIAGERPSGCEYCWKIEDMGSDAISDRVYKSKIYPIELLNEAHTNPPDQDFNLRTLEIAFDRTCQFACSYCNPAFSSTWVRDIRKNGPYQGLVSDGRNHFTHDHGSSQLYSFGETNPYVEAFFAWWESDLHRTLQELRITGGEPLMSGETWKLIDWFKHNPGRSQTRLAINSNLGTAVDLDRLMASIDGLEVDLYTSNESVGLQAEYIRDGLVWDDWANNVERLLDSRKFRGIHIMNTINALCLYSLDQFLECIMNWKIEYGRDSVSFTLNILRFPSFQSPLVLPDELRTVFRQRLEVWLDAWWNSEFLHEHEVNHVQRLIDYLDIVKTPHSEAFDRPKLLNDFKQFYTQYDQRRGKCFDLAFPALKPWYDTL
;
A
#
# COMPACT_ATOMS: atom_id res chain seq x y z
N MET A 1 -19.37 -9.55 -18.96
CA MET A 1 -19.85 -8.18 -18.68
C MET A 1 -18.64 -7.29 -18.57
N THR A 2 -18.53 -6.27 -19.42
CA THR A 2 -17.48 -5.25 -19.35
C THR A 2 -17.67 -4.38 -18.10
N ASP A 3 -16.70 -3.53 -17.76
CA ASP A 3 -16.80 -2.63 -16.60
C ASP A 3 -17.89 -1.58 -16.80
N LEU A 4 -18.05 -1.10 -18.03
CA LEU A 4 -19.10 -0.14 -18.39
C LEU A 4 -20.50 -0.77 -18.29
N GLU A 5 -20.67 -1.97 -18.82
CA GLU A 5 -21.93 -2.72 -18.68
C GLU A 5 -22.27 -2.99 -17.22
N PHE A 6 -21.27 -3.39 -16.40
CA PHE A 6 -21.47 -3.61 -14.97
C PHE A 6 -21.87 -2.31 -14.25
N LYS A 7 -21.21 -1.19 -14.55
CA LYS A 7 -21.62 0.11 -14.02
C LYS A 7 -23.06 0.43 -14.34
N GLN A 8 -23.45 0.37 -15.61
CA GLN A 8 -24.77 0.79 -16.09
C GLN A 8 -25.89 -0.19 -15.68
N GLN A 9 -25.66 -1.50 -15.77
CA GLN A 9 -26.69 -2.52 -15.58
C GLN A 9 -26.81 -3.03 -14.14
N VAL A 10 -25.75 -2.87 -13.33
CA VAL A 10 -25.72 -3.40 -11.96
C VAL A 10 -25.62 -2.31 -10.92
N LEU A 11 -24.66 -1.38 -11.03
CA LEU A 11 -24.47 -0.37 -9.99
C LEU A 11 -25.47 0.78 -10.08
N ASP A 12 -25.59 1.38 -11.26
CA ASP A 12 -26.41 2.57 -11.47
C ASP A 12 -27.92 2.26 -11.38
N THR A 13 -28.31 1.01 -11.56
CA THR A 13 -29.69 0.54 -11.28
C THR A 13 -30.02 0.52 -9.79
N LYS A 14 -29.04 0.48 -8.91
CA LYS A 14 -29.25 0.58 -7.45
C LYS A 14 -29.32 2.05 -7.02
N SER A 15 -28.32 2.83 -7.40
CA SER A 15 -28.32 4.27 -7.33
C SER A 15 -27.12 4.82 -8.11
N ALA A 16 -27.18 6.09 -8.52
CA ALA A 16 -26.11 6.77 -9.25
C ALA A 16 -24.79 6.87 -8.47
N SER A 17 -24.79 6.60 -7.15
CA SER A 17 -23.62 6.70 -6.28
C SER A 17 -23.32 5.41 -5.50
N PHE A 18 -24.06 4.33 -5.72
CA PHE A 18 -23.86 3.06 -5.00
C PHE A 18 -22.44 2.51 -5.20
N CYS A 19 -21.79 2.13 -4.09
CA CYS A 19 -20.47 1.50 -4.07
C CYS A 19 -20.40 0.42 -2.98
N ALA A 20 -20.30 -0.86 -3.37
CA ALA A 20 -20.31 -1.99 -2.43
C ALA A 20 -19.14 -1.96 -1.41
N ALA A 21 -18.05 -1.26 -1.72
CA ALA A 21 -16.94 -1.10 -0.78
C ALA A 21 -17.36 -0.40 0.54
N LYS A 22 -18.42 0.39 0.54
CA LYS A 22 -18.94 1.00 1.78
C LYS A 22 -19.54 -0.01 2.75
N TRP A 23 -19.98 -1.16 2.25
CA TRP A 23 -20.57 -2.24 3.04
C TRP A 23 -19.58 -3.34 3.38
N TYR A 24 -18.70 -3.69 2.44
CA TYR A 24 -17.96 -4.95 2.50
C TYR A 24 -16.45 -4.81 2.53
N ASN A 25 -15.90 -3.59 2.42
CA ASN A 25 -14.47 -3.34 2.48
C ASN A 25 -14.09 -2.36 3.60
N ALA A 26 -12.96 -2.62 4.22
CA ALA A 26 -12.34 -1.66 5.14
C ALA A 26 -10.82 -1.77 5.14
N THR A 27 -10.16 -0.64 5.43
CA THR A 27 -8.81 -0.59 5.99
C THR A 27 -8.93 -0.07 7.43
N ILE A 28 -8.31 -0.77 8.37
CA ILE A 28 -8.36 -0.45 9.81
C ILE A 28 -6.94 -0.40 10.37
N TRP A 29 -6.57 0.75 10.92
CA TRP A 29 -5.30 0.95 11.63
C TRP A 29 -5.55 0.87 13.14
N LEU A 30 -5.34 -0.30 13.72
CA LEU A 30 -5.64 -0.56 15.14
C LEU A 30 -4.72 0.22 16.08
N GLY A 31 -3.49 0.53 15.65
CA GLY A 31 -2.59 1.37 16.44
C GLY A 31 -3.11 2.79 16.66
N SER A 32 -3.84 3.34 15.71
CA SER A 32 -4.41 4.69 15.76
C SER A 32 -5.92 4.72 15.97
N GLY A 33 -6.60 3.58 15.91
CA GLY A 33 -8.07 3.51 15.96
C GLY A 33 -8.77 4.10 14.73
N MET A 34 -8.06 4.27 13.61
CA MET A 34 -8.60 4.87 12.40
C MET A 34 -9.18 3.80 11.45
N THR A 35 -10.21 4.16 10.71
CA THR A 35 -10.83 3.29 9.69
C THR A 35 -11.22 4.07 8.45
N THR A 36 -11.25 3.35 7.31
CA THR A 36 -11.84 3.84 6.06
C THR A 36 -12.46 2.69 5.28
N SER A 37 -13.31 2.98 4.27
CA SER A 37 -13.93 1.94 3.42
C SER A 37 -13.07 1.58 2.20
N CYS A 38 -12.19 2.48 1.78
CA CYS A 38 -11.18 2.27 0.74
C CYS A 38 -10.12 3.36 0.89
N HIS A 39 -9.12 3.40 0.00
CA HIS A 39 -8.00 4.34 0.11
C HIS A 39 -8.31 5.78 -0.39
N HIS A 40 -9.53 6.08 -0.86
CA HIS A 40 -9.89 7.42 -1.33
C HIS A 40 -10.48 8.32 -0.23
N PRO A 41 -11.51 7.88 0.52
CA PRO A 41 -12.06 8.73 1.59
C PRO A 41 -11.04 8.92 2.71
N PRO A 42 -11.06 10.10 3.36
CA PRO A 42 -10.28 10.31 4.57
C PRO A 42 -10.58 9.25 5.64
N ALA A 43 -9.53 8.75 6.27
CA ALA A 43 -9.70 7.90 7.44
C ALA A 43 -10.27 8.72 8.62
N HIS A 44 -11.08 8.08 9.46
CA HIS A 44 -11.67 8.70 10.63
C HIS A 44 -11.51 7.82 11.86
N LEU A 45 -11.53 8.45 13.04
CA LEU A 45 -11.38 7.76 14.32
C LEU A 45 -12.64 6.95 14.65
N VAL A 46 -12.45 5.73 15.13
CA VAL A 46 -13.51 4.89 15.68
C VAL A 46 -13.72 5.27 17.15
N ASP A 47 -14.96 5.46 17.56
CA ASP A 47 -15.29 5.71 18.97
C ASP A 47 -15.03 4.44 19.80
N VAL A 48 -14.06 4.54 20.69
CA VAL A 48 -13.63 3.44 21.56
C VAL A 48 -14.66 3.09 22.63
N SER A 49 -15.52 4.03 23.04
CA SER A 49 -16.42 3.88 24.18
C SER A 49 -17.44 2.75 24.03
N MET A 50 -17.81 2.43 22.79
CA MET A 50 -18.81 1.40 22.48
C MET A 50 -18.23 0.08 21.97
N LEU A 51 -16.91 0.00 21.77
CA LEU A 51 -16.27 -1.18 21.14
C LEU A 51 -16.42 -2.45 21.98
N SER A 52 -16.39 -2.35 23.31
CA SER A 52 -16.58 -3.51 24.19
C SER A 52 -17.98 -4.13 24.07
N ALA A 53 -19.00 -3.29 23.80
CA ALA A 53 -20.38 -3.74 23.60
C ALA A 53 -20.65 -4.19 22.16
N ASN A 54 -20.04 -3.53 21.18
CA ASN A 54 -20.20 -3.84 19.76
C ASN A 54 -18.88 -3.70 19.00
N PRO A 55 -18.07 -4.76 18.88
CA PRO A 55 -16.79 -4.72 18.19
C PRO A 55 -16.92 -4.50 16.66
N ARG A 56 -18.10 -4.72 16.06
CA ARG A 56 -18.37 -4.43 14.65
C ARG A 56 -18.31 -2.95 14.30
N LEU A 57 -18.32 -2.06 15.33
CA LEU A 57 -18.13 -0.61 15.15
C LEU A 57 -16.75 -0.24 14.61
N LEU A 58 -15.76 -1.14 14.63
CA LEU A 58 -14.50 -0.97 13.91
C LEU A 58 -14.74 -0.70 12.41
N HIS A 59 -15.83 -1.23 11.85
CA HIS A 59 -16.25 -0.99 10.48
C HIS A 59 -17.55 -0.17 10.39
N ASN A 60 -18.53 -0.44 11.25
CA ASN A 60 -19.88 0.12 11.13
C ASN A 60 -20.01 1.44 11.92
N THR A 61 -19.11 2.38 11.66
CA THR A 61 -19.15 3.72 12.28
C THR A 61 -20.34 4.53 11.78
N ASP A 62 -20.79 5.52 12.58
CA ASP A 62 -21.89 6.41 12.18
C ASP A 62 -21.59 7.14 10.87
N GLN A 63 -20.33 7.54 10.65
CA GLN A 63 -19.92 8.16 9.39
C GLN A 63 -20.10 7.22 8.19
N LYS A 64 -19.72 5.93 8.31
CA LYS A 64 -19.92 4.98 7.21
C LYS A 64 -21.39 4.66 7.01
N LYS A 65 -22.19 4.60 8.06
CA LYS A 65 -23.65 4.44 7.96
C LYS A 65 -24.30 5.64 7.27
N GLU A 66 -23.87 6.86 7.58
CA GLU A 66 -24.31 8.06 6.87
C GLU A 66 -23.93 8.05 5.39
N ASP A 67 -22.69 7.66 5.06
CA ASP A 67 -22.28 7.50 3.66
C ASP A 67 -23.14 6.46 2.91
N ARG A 68 -23.51 5.36 3.57
CA ARG A 68 -24.40 4.34 3.00
C ARG A 68 -25.81 4.90 2.74
N ARG A 69 -26.38 5.66 3.69
CA ARG A 69 -27.69 6.36 3.51
C ARG A 69 -27.66 7.26 2.29
N LYS A 70 -26.63 8.11 2.18
CA LYS A 70 -26.43 8.98 1.02
C LYS A 70 -26.36 8.18 -0.28
N MET A 71 -25.56 7.12 -0.32
CA MET A 71 -25.42 6.29 -1.51
C MET A 71 -26.73 5.60 -1.92
N ILE A 72 -27.53 5.12 -0.97
CA ILE A 72 -28.85 4.55 -1.28
C ILE A 72 -29.81 5.61 -1.81
N ALA A 73 -29.75 6.84 -1.29
CA ALA A 73 -30.53 7.97 -1.78
C ALA A 73 -30.05 8.55 -3.13
N GLY A 74 -28.96 8.03 -3.70
CA GLY A 74 -28.35 8.55 -4.93
C GLY A 74 -27.49 9.81 -4.72
N GLU A 75 -27.26 10.20 -3.47
CA GLU A 75 -26.39 11.30 -3.12
C GLU A 75 -24.91 10.87 -3.13
N ARG A 76 -24.02 11.81 -3.41
CA ARG A 76 -22.57 11.58 -3.50
C ARG A 76 -21.87 11.96 -2.20
N PRO A 77 -21.39 11.01 -1.37
CA PRO A 77 -20.56 11.34 -0.22
C PRO A 77 -19.31 12.11 -0.61
N SER A 78 -19.00 13.20 0.11
CA SER A 78 -17.86 14.07 -0.19
C SER A 78 -16.51 13.34 -0.09
N GLY A 79 -16.37 12.38 0.83
CA GLY A 79 -15.16 11.56 0.94
C GLY A 79 -14.85 10.71 -0.29
N CYS A 80 -15.80 10.53 -1.21
CA CYS A 80 -15.62 9.75 -2.44
C CYS A 80 -15.39 10.63 -3.69
N GLU A 81 -15.02 11.89 -3.50
CA GLU A 81 -14.82 12.88 -4.57
C GLU A 81 -13.92 12.40 -5.71
N TYR A 82 -12.91 11.58 -5.41
CA TYR A 82 -12.03 11.00 -6.42
C TYR A 82 -12.82 10.23 -7.50
N CYS A 83 -13.71 9.33 -7.08
CA CYS A 83 -14.53 8.57 -8.02
C CYS A 83 -15.49 9.48 -8.80
N TRP A 84 -16.06 10.47 -8.13
CA TRP A 84 -17.01 11.40 -8.77
C TRP A 84 -16.33 12.27 -9.83
N LYS A 85 -15.12 12.77 -9.57
CA LYS A 85 -14.34 13.53 -10.56
C LYS A 85 -14.03 12.70 -11.81
N ILE A 86 -13.75 11.42 -11.67
CA ILE A 86 -13.54 10.55 -12.82
C ILE A 86 -14.84 10.34 -13.60
N GLU A 87 -15.94 10.01 -12.91
CA GLU A 87 -17.22 9.75 -13.57
C GLU A 87 -17.83 11.00 -14.20
N ASP A 88 -17.51 12.19 -13.70
CA ASP A 88 -17.93 13.47 -14.28
C ASP A 88 -17.14 13.84 -15.57
N MET A 89 -16.07 13.12 -15.90
CA MET A 89 -15.32 13.32 -17.16
C MET A 89 -16.07 12.80 -18.40
N GLY A 90 -17.03 11.88 -18.20
CA GLY A 90 -17.87 11.33 -19.28
C GLY A 90 -18.68 10.10 -18.86
N SER A 91 -19.72 9.79 -19.61
CA SER A 91 -20.61 8.65 -19.34
C SER A 91 -19.89 7.29 -19.30
N ASP A 92 -18.81 7.17 -20.06
CA ASP A 92 -18.05 5.94 -20.23
C ASP A 92 -16.85 5.85 -19.26
N ALA A 93 -16.65 6.89 -18.42
CA ALA A 93 -15.58 6.92 -17.46
C ALA A 93 -15.82 5.90 -16.32
N ILE A 94 -14.80 5.10 -16.04
CA ILE A 94 -14.84 4.03 -15.04
C ILE A 94 -13.98 4.43 -13.85
N SER A 95 -14.60 4.58 -12.69
CA SER A 95 -13.94 4.88 -11.43
C SER A 95 -13.67 3.62 -10.59
N ASP A 96 -12.87 3.74 -9.55
CA ASP A 96 -12.61 2.66 -8.58
C ASP A 96 -13.88 2.08 -7.93
N ARG A 97 -14.97 2.85 -7.89
CA ARG A 97 -16.28 2.39 -7.42
C ARG A 97 -16.74 1.14 -8.18
N VAL A 98 -16.50 1.11 -9.49
CA VAL A 98 -16.86 -0.02 -10.35
C VAL A 98 -16.00 -1.24 -10.03
N TYR A 99 -14.68 -1.09 -10.06
CA TYR A 99 -13.73 -2.19 -9.77
C TYR A 99 -13.93 -2.78 -8.37
N LYS A 100 -14.06 -1.92 -7.37
CA LYS A 100 -14.26 -2.32 -5.96
C LYS A 100 -15.63 -2.91 -5.66
N SER A 101 -16.60 -2.74 -6.55
CA SER A 101 -17.91 -3.39 -6.43
C SER A 101 -17.98 -4.70 -7.21
N LYS A 102 -17.30 -4.79 -8.36
CA LYS A 102 -17.33 -5.95 -9.26
C LYS A 102 -16.69 -7.20 -8.65
N ILE A 103 -15.84 -7.05 -7.63
CA ILE A 103 -15.23 -8.18 -6.92
C ILE A 103 -16.23 -8.98 -6.06
N TYR A 104 -17.42 -8.42 -5.79
CA TYR A 104 -18.44 -9.08 -4.97
C TYR A 104 -19.53 -9.70 -5.85
N PRO A 105 -20.10 -10.86 -5.45
CA PRO A 105 -21.27 -11.43 -6.09
C PRO A 105 -22.47 -10.46 -6.11
N ILE A 106 -23.30 -10.55 -7.15
CA ILE A 106 -24.46 -9.66 -7.33
C ILE A 106 -25.46 -9.78 -6.16
N GLU A 107 -25.54 -10.94 -5.54
CA GLU A 107 -26.37 -11.21 -4.36
C GLU A 107 -25.99 -10.31 -3.19
N LEU A 108 -24.69 -10.12 -2.94
CA LEU A 108 -24.20 -9.20 -1.91
C LEU A 108 -24.50 -7.73 -2.25
N LEU A 109 -24.41 -7.35 -3.52
CA LEU A 109 -24.79 -6.01 -3.94
C LEU A 109 -26.29 -5.76 -3.73
N ASN A 110 -27.13 -6.77 -3.97
CA ASN A 110 -28.56 -6.70 -3.72
C ASN A 110 -28.85 -6.64 -2.22
N GLU A 111 -28.16 -7.46 -1.40
CA GLU A 111 -28.25 -7.42 0.06
C GLU A 111 -27.90 -6.02 0.60
N ALA A 112 -26.79 -5.43 0.15
CA ALA A 112 -26.39 -4.08 0.53
C ALA A 112 -27.38 -2.99 0.14
N HIS A 113 -28.08 -3.17 -0.98
CA HIS A 113 -29.08 -2.20 -1.47
C HIS A 113 -30.43 -2.33 -0.74
N THR A 114 -30.85 -3.55 -0.38
CA THR A 114 -32.20 -3.82 0.16
C THR A 114 -32.26 -3.74 1.68
N ASN A 115 -31.15 -4.04 2.37
CA ASN A 115 -31.11 -3.97 3.84
C ASN A 115 -30.97 -2.52 4.32
N PRO A 116 -31.45 -2.21 5.53
CA PRO A 116 -31.29 -0.88 6.11
C PRO A 116 -29.83 -0.45 6.14
N PRO A 117 -29.47 0.73 5.64
CA PRO A 117 -28.07 1.20 5.61
C PRO A 117 -27.44 1.39 6.99
N ASP A 118 -28.26 1.50 8.04
CA ASP A 118 -27.84 1.63 9.44
C ASP A 118 -27.54 0.28 10.12
N GLN A 119 -27.91 -0.83 9.48
CA GLN A 119 -27.57 -2.16 9.95
C GLN A 119 -26.05 -2.36 9.95
N ASP A 120 -25.55 -3.15 10.90
CA ASP A 120 -24.18 -3.60 10.91
C ASP A 120 -23.95 -4.70 9.88
N PHE A 121 -22.98 -4.49 9.00
CA PHE A 121 -22.54 -5.46 8.00
C PHE A 121 -21.20 -6.07 8.38
N ASN A 122 -21.02 -7.36 8.10
CA ASN A 122 -19.71 -7.99 8.18
C ASN A 122 -18.92 -7.73 6.89
N LEU A 123 -17.60 -7.59 7.06
CA LEU A 123 -16.69 -7.41 5.95
C LEU A 123 -16.54 -8.68 5.08
N ARG A 124 -16.18 -8.45 3.82
CA ARG A 124 -15.73 -9.48 2.86
C ARG A 124 -14.24 -9.30 2.54
N THR A 125 -13.78 -8.06 2.53
CA THR A 125 -12.37 -7.74 2.37
C THR A 125 -11.93 -6.78 3.47
N LEU A 126 -10.81 -7.08 4.11
CA LEU A 126 -10.23 -6.28 5.19
C LEU A 126 -8.73 -6.14 5.00
N GLU A 127 -8.27 -4.91 5.05
CA GLU A 127 -6.87 -4.60 5.29
C GLU A 127 -6.70 -4.12 6.74
N ILE A 128 -5.74 -4.71 7.46
CA ILE A 128 -5.53 -4.41 8.87
C ILE A 128 -4.06 -4.12 9.17
N ALA A 129 -3.82 -3.09 9.98
CA ALA A 129 -2.52 -2.79 10.56
C ALA A 129 -2.63 -2.80 12.09
N PHE A 130 -1.94 -3.71 12.76
CA PHE A 130 -1.96 -3.80 14.22
C PHE A 130 -1.18 -2.67 14.88
N ASP A 131 0.00 -2.38 14.34
CA ASP A 131 0.90 -1.35 14.84
C ASP A 131 1.84 -0.83 13.74
N ARG A 132 2.74 0.10 14.10
CA ARG A 132 3.75 0.66 13.21
C ARG A 132 5.17 0.12 13.47
N THR A 133 5.30 -1.01 14.14
CA THR A 133 6.60 -1.65 14.37
C THR A 133 7.28 -1.98 13.05
N CYS A 134 8.48 -1.44 12.83
CA CYS A 134 9.24 -1.68 11.61
C CYS A 134 10.72 -1.44 11.88
N GLN A 135 11.58 -2.32 11.39
CA GLN A 135 13.04 -2.16 11.48
C GLN A 135 13.60 -1.26 10.37
N PHE A 136 12.82 -0.99 9.29
CA PHE A 136 13.25 -0.12 8.20
C PHE A 136 12.83 1.33 8.42
N ALA A 137 13.62 2.23 7.79
CA ALA A 137 13.28 3.63 7.63
C ALA A 137 13.44 4.06 6.17
N CYS A 138 12.68 3.43 5.28
CA CYS A 138 12.68 3.77 3.85
C CYS A 138 12.52 5.28 3.64
N SER A 139 13.26 5.86 2.69
CA SER A 139 13.36 7.32 2.52
C SER A 139 12.01 8.01 2.29
N TYR A 140 11.07 7.34 1.65
CA TYR A 140 9.72 7.83 1.37
C TYR A 140 8.67 7.44 2.43
N CYS A 141 9.05 6.66 3.44
CA CYS A 141 8.22 6.37 4.60
C CYS A 141 8.37 7.46 5.68
N ASN A 142 7.60 7.39 6.75
CA ASN A 142 7.61 8.40 7.80
C ASN A 142 7.23 7.80 9.18
N PRO A 143 7.31 8.58 10.28
CA PRO A 143 6.99 8.11 11.62
C PRO A 143 5.57 7.59 11.83
N ALA A 144 4.61 7.93 10.97
CA ALA A 144 3.25 7.37 11.08
C ALA A 144 3.23 5.85 10.85
N PHE A 145 4.17 5.33 10.05
CA PHE A 145 4.19 3.94 9.59
C PHE A 145 5.44 3.16 10.00
N SER A 146 6.45 3.79 10.64
CA SER A 146 7.67 3.10 11.06
C SER A 146 8.17 3.57 12.41
N SER A 147 8.32 2.61 13.33
CA SER A 147 8.91 2.85 14.65
C SER A 147 10.40 3.25 14.57
N THR A 148 11.12 2.87 13.52
CA THR A 148 12.50 3.31 13.29
C THR A 148 12.55 4.78 12.93
N TRP A 149 11.61 5.28 12.11
CA TRP A 149 11.44 6.70 11.87
C TRP A 149 11.09 7.48 13.14
N VAL A 150 10.22 6.92 13.99
CA VAL A 150 9.90 7.54 15.31
C VAL A 150 11.17 7.71 16.15
N ARG A 151 12.00 6.67 16.23
CA ARG A 151 13.25 6.73 16.98
C ARG A 151 14.21 7.78 16.40
N ASP A 152 14.31 7.89 15.08
CA ASP A 152 15.14 8.90 14.42
C ASP A 152 14.69 10.32 14.79
N ILE A 153 13.41 10.63 14.61
CA ILE A 153 12.87 11.96 14.95
C ILE A 153 13.03 12.29 16.44
N ARG A 154 12.77 11.33 17.33
CA ARG A 154 12.95 11.55 18.77
C ARG A 154 14.41 11.78 19.18
N LYS A 155 15.34 11.09 18.53
CA LYS A 155 16.77 11.19 18.81
C LYS A 155 17.41 12.43 18.20
N ASN A 156 17.12 12.72 16.93
CA ASN A 156 17.83 13.71 16.13
C ASN A 156 17.00 14.98 15.87
N GLY A 157 15.74 15.02 16.34
CA GLY A 157 14.79 16.09 16.04
C GLY A 157 14.20 16.01 14.62
N PRO A 158 13.28 16.93 14.27
CA PRO A 158 12.68 17.00 12.95
C PRO A 158 13.70 17.28 11.85
N TYR A 159 13.37 16.90 10.61
CA TYR A 159 14.13 17.34 9.44
C TYR A 159 13.87 18.81 9.19
N GLN A 160 14.95 19.57 8.97
CA GLN A 160 14.90 21.02 8.85
C GLN A 160 14.77 21.47 7.40
N GLY A 161 14.13 22.62 7.19
CA GLY A 161 14.11 23.28 5.88
C GLY A 161 13.17 22.68 4.84
N LEU A 162 12.29 21.72 5.23
CA LEU A 162 11.31 21.11 4.33
C LEU A 162 10.05 21.97 4.27
N VAL A 163 9.61 22.37 3.06
CA VAL A 163 8.53 23.34 2.86
C VAL A 163 7.52 22.96 1.77
N SER A 164 7.74 21.85 1.02
CA SER A 164 7.04 21.63 -0.26
C SER A 164 5.57 21.25 -0.18
N ASP A 165 5.21 20.20 0.59
CA ASP A 165 3.86 19.62 0.46
C ASP A 165 2.95 19.81 1.69
N GLY A 166 3.46 20.47 2.72
CA GLY A 166 2.71 20.80 3.94
C GLY A 166 2.21 19.59 4.75
N ARG A 167 2.62 18.35 4.40
CA ARG A 167 2.16 17.14 5.07
C ARG A 167 2.92 16.80 6.34
N ASN A 168 3.98 17.50 6.61
CA ASN A 168 4.77 17.39 7.84
C ASN A 168 5.30 15.97 8.14
N HIS A 169 5.61 15.19 7.10
CA HIS A 169 6.01 13.78 7.23
C HIS A 169 7.18 13.57 8.19
N PHE A 170 8.15 14.49 8.21
CA PHE A 170 9.40 14.36 8.93
C PHE A 170 9.61 15.42 10.03
N THR A 171 8.54 16.10 10.45
CA THR A 171 8.61 17.23 11.40
C THR A 171 8.24 16.87 12.83
N HIS A 172 7.66 15.70 13.06
CA HIS A 172 7.28 15.20 14.38
C HIS A 172 7.16 13.67 14.38
N ASP A 173 6.95 13.06 15.54
CA ASP A 173 6.94 11.61 15.73
C ASP A 173 5.60 10.94 15.42
N HIS A 174 4.61 11.70 14.94
CA HIS A 174 3.26 11.19 14.62
C HIS A 174 2.66 10.33 15.74
N GLY A 175 2.65 10.85 16.98
CA GLY A 175 2.18 10.12 18.16
C GLY A 175 0.74 9.59 18.03
N SER A 176 -0.13 10.32 17.33
CA SER A 176 -1.52 9.89 17.04
C SER A 176 -1.64 8.64 16.16
N SER A 177 -0.58 8.23 15.46
CA SER A 177 -0.59 7.00 14.68
C SER A 177 -0.40 5.73 15.51
N GLN A 178 -0.02 5.86 16.78
CA GLN A 178 0.09 4.77 17.75
C GLN A 178 -0.32 5.28 19.12
N LEU A 179 -1.59 5.07 19.48
CA LEU A 179 -2.18 5.61 20.72
C LEU A 179 -1.76 4.84 21.98
N TYR A 180 -1.50 3.53 21.81
CA TYR A 180 -1.15 2.63 22.90
C TYR A 180 0.29 2.14 22.72
N SER A 181 1.07 2.18 23.79
CA SER A 181 2.47 1.73 23.79
C SER A 181 2.54 0.20 23.77
N PHE A 182 3.71 -0.32 23.42
CA PHE A 182 3.94 -1.76 23.50
C PHE A 182 3.75 -2.27 24.95
N GLY A 183 2.93 -3.31 25.11
CA GLY A 183 2.58 -3.88 26.41
C GLY A 183 1.34 -3.24 27.08
N GLU A 184 0.80 -2.15 26.53
CA GLU A 184 -0.51 -1.62 26.96
C GLU A 184 -1.65 -2.35 26.24
N THR A 185 -2.76 -2.52 26.94
CA THR A 185 -4.00 -3.05 26.36
C THR A 185 -4.54 -2.07 25.32
N ASN A 186 -4.65 -2.50 24.09
CA ASN A 186 -5.24 -1.71 23.01
C ASN A 186 -6.69 -2.15 22.75
N PRO A 187 -7.69 -1.34 23.09
CA PRO A 187 -9.10 -1.71 22.95
C PRO A 187 -9.55 -1.96 21.51
N TYR A 188 -8.88 -1.36 20.52
CA TYR A 188 -9.15 -1.63 19.11
C TYR A 188 -8.68 -3.03 18.70
N VAL A 189 -7.54 -3.47 19.20
CA VAL A 189 -7.03 -4.84 18.99
C VAL A 189 -7.94 -5.86 19.67
N GLU A 190 -8.35 -5.60 20.93
CA GLU A 190 -9.30 -6.47 21.65
C GLU A 190 -10.63 -6.58 20.90
N ALA A 191 -11.18 -5.47 20.42
CA ALA A 191 -12.41 -5.46 19.64
C ALA A 191 -12.25 -6.23 18.31
N PHE A 192 -11.10 -6.11 17.64
CA PHE A 192 -10.85 -6.89 16.43
C PHE A 192 -10.89 -8.39 16.71
N PHE A 193 -10.18 -8.88 17.73
CA PHE A 193 -10.18 -10.29 18.05
C PHE A 193 -11.55 -10.78 18.54
N ALA A 194 -12.28 -9.98 19.32
CA ALA A 194 -13.65 -10.29 19.72
C ALA A 194 -14.59 -10.43 18.51
N TRP A 195 -14.47 -9.53 17.54
CA TRP A 195 -15.23 -9.61 16.28
C TRP A 195 -14.78 -10.80 15.42
N TRP A 196 -13.46 -11.04 15.32
CA TRP A 196 -12.89 -12.18 14.62
C TRP A 196 -13.48 -13.50 15.11
N GLU A 197 -13.44 -13.73 16.43
CA GLU A 197 -13.94 -14.95 17.05
C GLU A 197 -15.46 -15.11 16.95
N SER A 198 -16.24 -14.01 16.98
CA SER A 198 -17.69 -14.09 16.91
C SER A 198 -18.17 -14.56 15.53
N ASP A 199 -17.82 -13.83 14.47
CA ASP A 199 -18.39 -14.12 13.14
C ASP A 199 -17.57 -13.59 11.94
N LEU A 200 -16.62 -12.66 12.13
CA LEU A 200 -15.88 -12.07 11.02
C LEU A 200 -15.10 -13.14 10.22
N HIS A 201 -14.46 -14.10 10.91
CA HIS A 201 -13.72 -15.19 10.30
C HIS A 201 -14.57 -16.08 9.35
N ARG A 202 -15.91 -16.06 9.48
CA ARG A 202 -16.83 -16.84 8.63
C ARG A 202 -17.23 -16.12 7.36
N THR A 203 -17.18 -14.80 7.38
CA THR A 203 -17.70 -13.96 6.28
C THR A 203 -16.59 -13.36 5.44
N LEU A 204 -15.40 -13.20 5.99
CA LEU A 204 -14.28 -12.59 5.32
C LEU A 204 -13.73 -13.49 4.21
N GLN A 205 -13.55 -12.94 3.02
CA GLN A 205 -12.99 -13.61 1.85
C GLN A 205 -11.49 -13.34 1.71
N GLU A 206 -11.07 -12.11 2.03
CA GLU A 206 -9.66 -11.72 2.01
C GLU A 206 -9.31 -10.90 3.24
N LEU A 207 -8.21 -11.26 3.88
CA LEU A 207 -7.59 -10.51 4.96
C LEU A 207 -6.17 -10.13 4.56
N ARG A 208 -5.95 -8.84 4.37
CA ARG A 208 -4.63 -8.27 4.12
C ARG A 208 -4.05 -7.74 5.43
N ILE A 209 -2.89 -8.26 5.81
CA ILE A 209 -2.18 -7.83 7.01
C ILE A 209 -1.05 -6.89 6.57
N THR A 210 -1.12 -5.63 7.03
CA THR A 210 -0.19 -4.56 6.73
C THR A 210 0.32 -3.91 8.03
N GLY A 211 0.95 -2.76 7.95
CA GLY A 211 1.44 -1.99 9.09
C GLY A 211 2.81 -1.42 8.82
N GLY A 212 3.69 -1.42 9.81
CA GLY A 212 5.11 -1.21 9.61
C GLY A 212 5.75 -2.44 8.94
N GLU A 213 6.14 -3.41 9.76
CA GLU A 213 6.47 -4.78 9.36
C GLU A 213 5.57 -5.75 10.13
N PRO A 214 4.54 -6.30 9.50
CA PRO A 214 3.55 -7.12 10.20
C PRO A 214 4.14 -8.34 10.91
N LEU A 215 5.16 -8.96 10.33
CA LEU A 215 5.79 -10.16 10.90
C LEU A 215 6.67 -9.86 12.13
N MET A 216 6.82 -8.58 12.50
CA MET A 216 7.39 -8.16 13.79
C MET A 216 6.32 -7.92 14.87
N SER A 217 5.02 -7.92 14.50
CA SER A 217 3.91 -7.71 15.44
C SER A 217 3.47 -9.03 16.08
N GLY A 218 3.39 -9.06 17.42
CA GLY A 218 2.86 -10.20 18.16
C GLY A 218 1.41 -10.52 17.81
N GLU A 219 0.61 -9.48 17.51
CA GLU A 219 -0.80 -9.63 17.15
C GLU A 219 -0.99 -10.28 15.77
N THR A 220 -0.08 -10.00 14.84
CA THR A 220 -0.04 -10.71 13.55
C THR A 220 0.19 -12.20 13.77
N TRP A 221 1.16 -12.55 14.61
CA TRP A 221 1.44 -13.97 14.92
C TRP A 221 0.28 -14.64 15.64
N LYS A 222 -0.37 -13.96 16.58
CA LYS A 222 -1.59 -14.46 17.23
C LYS A 222 -2.69 -14.78 16.21
N LEU A 223 -2.85 -13.96 15.19
CA LEU A 223 -3.83 -14.20 14.12
C LEU A 223 -3.43 -15.36 13.20
N ILE A 224 -2.15 -15.46 12.80
CA ILE A 224 -1.65 -16.58 11.99
C ILE A 224 -1.77 -17.91 12.79
N ASP A 225 -1.41 -17.90 14.07
CA ASP A 225 -1.55 -19.06 14.95
C ASP A 225 -3.01 -19.47 15.14
N TRP A 226 -3.97 -18.51 15.09
CA TRP A 226 -5.39 -18.83 15.11
C TRP A 226 -5.78 -19.71 13.93
N PHE A 227 -5.36 -19.37 12.70
CA PHE A 227 -5.63 -20.19 11.51
C PHE A 227 -5.05 -21.59 11.64
N LYS A 228 -3.80 -21.69 12.12
CA LYS A 228 -3.13 -22.98 12.34
C LYS A 228 -3.88 -23.88 13.33
N HIS A 229 -4.44 -23.31 14.41
CA HIS A 229 -5.16 -24.06 15.43
C HIS A 229 -6.65 -24.27 15.13
N ASN A 230 -7.17 -23.64 14.09
CA ASN A 230 -8.58 -23.72 13.69
C ASN A 230 -8.74 -24.11 12.21
N PRO A 231 -8.15 -25.22 11.75
CA PRO A 231 -8.19 -25.60 10.34
C PRO A 231 -9.63 -25.77 9.86
N GLY A 232 -9.95 -25.16 8.70
CA GLY A 232 -11.27 -25.24 8.07
C GLY A 232 -12.37 -24.39 8.72
N ARG A 233 -12.11 -23.67 9.82
CA ARG A 233 -13.11 -22.75 10.42
C ARG A 233 -13.28 -21.45 9.62
N SER A 234 -12.32 -21.10 8.79
CA SER A 234 -12.37 -19.94 7.91
C SER A 234 -11.92 -20.31 6.50
N GLN A 235 -12.56 -19.70 5.50
CA GLN A 235 -12.16 -19.76 4.09
C GLN A 235 -11.44 -18.48 3.65
N THR A 236 -11.01 -17.67 4.60
CA THR A 236 -10.36 -16.40 4.33
C THR A 236 -8.98 -16.62 3.71
N ARG A 237 -8.76 -16.04 2.54
CA ARG A 237 -7.45 -15.94 1.93
C ARG A 237 -6.60 -14.90 2.68
N LEU A 238 -5.38 -15.26 3.03
CA LEU A 238 -4.45 -14.34 3.66
C LEU A 238 -3.60 -13.62 2.62
N ALA A 239 -3.43 -12.33 2.79
CA ALA A 239 -2.48 -11.51 2.06
C ALA A 239 -1.56 -10.83 3.09
N ILE A 240 -0.28 -11.19 3.13
CA ILE A 240 0.67 -10.68 4.12
C ILE A 240 1.65 -9.74 3.41
N ASN A 241 1.71 -8.48 3.86
CA ASN A 241 2.72 -7.54 3.40
C ASN A 241 3.95 -7.65 4.30
N SER A 242 5.12 -7.93 3.73
CA SER A 242 6.37 -7.99 4.50
C SER A 242 7.51 -7.33 3.74
N ASN A 243 8.39 -6.66 4.45
CA ASN A 243 9.60 -6.09 3.87
C ASN A 243 10.71 -7.14 3.67
N LEU A 244 10.52 -8.36 4.14
CA LEU A 244 11.44 -9.50 4.04
C LEU A 244 12.87 -9.20 4.53
N GLY A 245 13.02 -8.26 5.45
CA GLY A 245 14.31 -7.94 6.05
C GLY A 245 14.76 -9.02 7.05
N THR A 246 15.99 -8.92 7.50
CA THR A 246 16.67 -9.91 8.38
C THR A 246 15.97 -10.16 9.74
N ALA A 247 15.13 -9.21 10.19
CA ALA A 247 14.36 -9.39 11.43
C ALA A 247 13.09 -10.23 11.27
N VAL A 248 12.75 -10.64 10.05
CA VAL A 248 11.55 -11.44 9.76
C VAL A 248 11.88 -12.93 9.91
N ASP A 249 11.09 -13.63 10.73
CA ASP A 249 11.22 -15.08 10.91
C ASP A 249 10.46 -15.83 9.81
N LEU A 250 11.12 -16.02 8.67
CA LEU A 250 10.55 -16.72 7.51
C LEU A 250 10.33 -18.21 7.77
N ASP A 251 11.17 -18.86 8.58
CA ASP A 251 11.01 -20.28 8.89
C ASP A 251 9.74 -20.50 9.72
N ARG A 252 9.50 -19.62 10.69
CA ARG A 252 8.24 -19.61 11.44
C ARG A 252 7.05 -19.36 10.53
N LEU A 253 7.15 -18.39 9.61
CA LEU A 253 6.08 -18.08 8.66
C LEU A 253 5.74 -19.33 7.83
N MET A 254 6.73 -19.91 7.16
CA MET A 254 6.55 -21.08 6.30
C MET A 254 5.99 -22.29 7.06
N ALA A 255 6.38 -22.47 8.33
CA ALA A 255 5.86 -23.55 9.19
C ALA A 255 4.43 -23.26 9.69
N SER A 256 4.00 -22.01 9.72
CA SER A 256 2.68 -21.63 10.26
C SER A 256 1.58 -21.55 9.22
N ILE A 257 1.92 -21.49 7.93
CA ILE A 257 0.95 -21.31 6.84
C ILE A 257 0.61 -22.59 6.08
N ASP A 258 1.12 -23.75 6.51
CA ASP A 258 0.83 -25.03 5.86
C ASP A 258 -0.68 -25.26 5.77
N GLY A 259 -1.17 -25.53 4.56
CA GLY A 259 -2.59 -25.76 4.29
C GLY A 259 -3.44 -24.51 4.22
N LEU A 260 -2.85 -23.30 4.28
CA LEU A 260 -3.52 -22.03 4.09
C LEU A 260 -3.30 -21.47 2.68
N GLU A 261 -4.28 -20.74 2.17
CA GLU A 261 -4.11 -19.94 0.95
C GLU A 261 -3.51 -18.57 1.32
N VAL A 262 -2.22 -18.38 0.99
CA VAL A 262 -1.49 -17.16 1.33
C VAL A 262 -0.86 -16.53 0.10
N ASP A 263 -1.14 -15.24 -0.11
CA ASP A 263 -0.39 -14.38 -1.03
C ASP A 263 0.61 -13.55 -0.21
N LEU A 264 1.86 -13.49 -0.64
CA LEU A 264 2.85 -12.63 0.00
C LEU A 264 3.08 -11.39 -0.84
N TYR A 265 3.02 -10.24 -0.20
CA TYR A 265 3.37 -8.96 -0.78
C TYR A 265 4.67 -8.48 -0.17
N THR A 266 5.64 -8.15 -1.01
CA THR A 266 6.88 -7.51 -0.56
C THR A 266 7.12 -6.24 -1.34
N SER A 267 7.99 -5.39 -0.84
CA SER A 267 8.22 -4.10 -1.48
C SER A 267 9.70 -3.92 -1.77
N ASN A 268 10.02 -3.64 -3.03
CA ASN A 268 11.33 -3.18 -3.47
C ASN A 268 11.21 -2.54 -4.86
N GLU A 269 12.15 -1.69 -5.24
CA GLU A 269 12.11 -0.93 -6.51
C GLU A 269 13.49 -0.69 -7.12
N SER A 270 14.55 -1.31 -6.56
CA SER A 270 15.93 -1.10 -6.96
C SER A 270 16.78 -2.32 -6.64
N VAL A 271 18.03 -2.34 -7.06
CA VAL A 271 19.01 -3.40 -6.75
C VAL A 271 20.19 -2.86 -5.92
N GLY A 272 20.88 -3.76 -5.20
CA GLY A 272 22.14 -3.50 -4.53
C GLY A 272 22.10 -2.25 -3.63
N LEU A 273 23.17 -1.46 -3.72
CA LEU A 273 23.36 -0.24 -2.90
C LEU A 273 22.23 0.78 -3.06
N GLN A 274 21.60 0.88 -4.22
CA GLN A 274 20.47 1.77 -4.46
C GLN A 274 19.25 1.34 -3.64
N ALA A 275 18.95 0.04 -3.61
CA ALA A 275 17.87 -0.51 -2.79
C ALA A 275 18.13 -0.26 -1.29
N GLU A 276 19.35 -0.52 -0.83
CA GLU A 276 19.77 -0.29 0.56
C GLU A 276 19.76 1.20 0.95
N TYR A 277 20.05 2.08 -0.01
CA TYR A 277 19.98 3.53 0.23
C TYR A 277 18.53 3.99 0.38
N ILE A 278 17.66 3.61 -0.54
CA ILE A 278 16.24 4.00 -0.55
C ILE A 278 15.51 3.39 0.65
N ARG A 279 15.80 2.13 0.95
CA ARG A 279 15.15 1.35 2.03
C ARG A 279 16.13 1.12 3.18
N ASP A 280 16.38 2.17 3.94
CA ASP A 280 17.29 2.09 5.09
C ASP A 280 16.87 0.97 6.05
N GLY A 281 17.79 0.03 6.28
CA GLY A 281 17.59 -1.22 7.03
C GLY A 281 17.50 -2.46 6.12
N LEU A 282 17.34 -2.31 4.81
CA LEU A 282 17.41 -3.41 3.86
C LEU A 282 18.88 -3.79 3.59
N VAL A 283 19.14 -5.09 3.51
CA VAL A 283 20.34 -5.69 2.94
C VAL A 283 19.88 -6.41 1.67
N TRP A 284 20.40 -5.99 0.52
CA TRP A 284 19.92 -6.46 -0.78
C TRP A 284 20.03 -7.97 -0.97
N ASP A 285 21.20 -8.53 -0.66
CA ASP A 285 21.43 -9.96 -0.86
C ASP A 285 20.54 -10.81 0.05
N ASP A 286 20.33 -10.39 1.30
CA ASP A 286 19.43 -11.07 2.23
C ASP A 286 17.97 -11.02 1.74
N TRP A 287 17.54 -9.86 1.22
CA TRP A 287 16.20 -9.70 0.68
C TRP A 287 15.96 -10.59 -0.55
N ALA A 288 16.91 -10.59 -1.50
CA ALA A 288 16.83 -11.41 -2.72
C ALA A 288 16.82 -12.91 -2.37
N ASN A 289 17.73 -13.35 -1.49
CA ASN A 289 17.77 -14.73 -0.99
C ASN A 289 16.45 -15.12 -0.29
N ASN A 290 15.85 -14.21 0.48
CA ASN A 290 14.58 -14.46 1.13
C ASN A 290 13.44 -14.62 0.11
N VAL A 291 13.40 -13.84 -0.98
CA VAL A 291 12.45 -14.04 -2.07
C VAL A 291 12.63 -15.41 -2.71
N GLU A 292 13.86 -15.82 -3.03
CA GLU A 292 14.17 -17.12 -3.62
C GLU A 292 13.78 -18.28 -2.69
N ARG A 293 14.09 -18.21 -1.40
CA ARG A 293 13.65 -19.20 -0.40
C ARG A 293 12.13 -19.37 -0.36
N LEU A 294 11.39 -18.27 -0.50
CA LEU A 294 9.92 -18.31 -0.53
C LEU A 294 9.41 -18.93 -1.84
N LEU A 295 10.04 -18.63 -2.98
CA LEU A 295 9.72 -19.23 -4.29
C LEU A 295 10.01 -20.75 -4.26
N ASP A 296 11.17 -21.15 -3.74
CA ASP A 296 11.55 -22.55 -3.58
C ASP A 296 10.56 -23.33 -2.70
N SER A 297 10.03 -22.71 -1.66
CA SER A 297 9.09 -23.34 -0.73
C SER A 297 7.78 -23.79 -1.38
N ARG A 298 7.35 -23.09 -2.45
CA ARG A 298 6.06 -23.28 -3.14
C ARG A 298 4.84 -23.28 -2.22
N LYS A 299 4.96 -22.61 -1.06
CA LYS A 299 3.90 -22.54 -0.04
C LYS A 299 2.92 -21.37 -0.26
N PHE A 300 3.32 -20.41 -1.08
CA PHE A 300 2.53 -19.21 -1.38
C PHE A 300 1.83 -19.38 -2.73
N ARG A 301 0.62 -18.82 -2.84
CA ARG A 301 -0.11 -18.75 -4.11
C ARG A 301 0.64 -17.88 -5.13
N GLY A 302 1.25 -16.81 -4.66
CA GLY A 302 2.08 -15.90 -5.42
C GLY A 302 2.84 -14.95 -4.51
N ILE A 303 3.95 -14.46 -5.02
CA ILE A 303 4.74 -13.40 -4.43
C ILE A 303 4.54 -12.14 -5.27
N HIS A 304 4.08 -11.06 -4.64
CA HIS A 304 3.73 -9.82 -5.33
C HIS A 304 4.68 -8.70 -4.90
N ILE A 305 5.48 -8.20 -5.82
CA ILE A 305 6.45 -7.13 -5.55
C ILE A 305 5.80 -5.78 -5.83
N MET A 306 5.64 -4.98 -4.77
CA MET A 306 5.11 -3.63 -4.85
C MET A 306 6.26 -2.62 -4.95
N ASN A 307 6.43 -2.03 -6.11
CA ASN A 307 7.46 -1.03 -6.34
C ASN A 307 6.90 0.36 -6.03
N THR A 308 7.55 1.09 -5.14
CA THR A 308 7.22 2.50 -4.86
C THR A 308 8.11 3.39 -5.72
N ILE A 309 7.60 3.76 -6.89
CA ILE A 309 8.37 4.48 -7.90
C ILE A 309 8.63 5.91 -7.44
N ASN A 310 9.88 6.18 -7.14
CA ASN A 310 10.42 7.46 -6.67
C ASN A 310 11.57 7.93 -7.59
N ALA A 311 12.08 9.14 -7.37
CA ALA A 311 13.13 9.71 -8.22
C ALA A 311 14.41 8.85 -8.25
N LEU A 312 14.78 8.26 -7.11
CA LEU A 312 16.05 7.53 -6.99
C LEU A 312 15.97 6.10 -7.55
N CYS A 313 14.82 5.43 -7.44
CA CYS A 313 14.69 4.05 -7.89
C CYS A 313 14.87 3.91 -9.42
N LEU A 314 14.57 4.96 -10.19
CA LEU A 314 14.75 4.96 -11.63
C LEU A 314 16.19 4.67 -12.07
N TYR A 315 17.16 4.89 -11.16
CA TYR A 315 18.56 4.63 -11.43
C TYR A 315 18.87 3.17 -11.77
N SER A 316 18.16 2.23 -11.14
CA SER A 316 18.36 0.79 -11.33
C SER A 316 17.06 -0.01 -11.44
N LEU A 317 15.92 0.64 -11.73
CA LEU A 317 14.63 -0.01 -11.84
C LEU A 317 14.58 -1.07 -12.96
N ASP A 318 15.15 -0.78 -14.13
CA ASP A 318 15.24 -1.72 -15.24
C ASP A 318 16.03 -2.98 -14.89
N GLN A 319 17.12 -2.85 -14.12
CA GLN A 319 17.88 -3.98 -13.60
C GLN A 319 17.07 -4.79 -12.58
N PHE A 320 16.27 -4.12 -11.76
CA PHE A 320 15.39 -4.79 -10.82
C PHE A 320 14.26 -5.55 -11.53
N LEU A 321 13.66 -4.96 -12.56
CA LEU A 321 12.67 -5.64 -13.39
C LEU A 321 13.27 -6.88 -14.08
N GLU A 322 14.55 -6.82 -14.50
CA GLU A 322 15.26 -7.97 -15.05
C GLU A 322 15.44 -9.09 -14.01
N CYS A 323 15.75 -8.78 -12.75
CA CYS A 323 15.78 -9.77 -11.68
C CYS A 323 14.42 -10.47 -11.52
N ILE A 324 13.32 -9.73 -11.58
CA ILE A 324 11.96 -10.30 -11.49
C ILE A 324 11.69 -11.22 -12.68
N MET A 325 12.10 -10.83 -13.91
CA MET A 325 11.94 -11.69 -15.09
C MET A 325 12.73 -12.97 -14.97
N ASN A 326 13.96 -12.94 -14.43
CA ASN A 326 14.75 -14.13 -14.17
C ASN A 326 14.04 -15.10 -13.20
N TRP A 327 13.44 -14.60 -12.11
CA TRP A 327 12.63 -15.42 -11.22
C TRP A 327 11.39 -16.00 -11.92
N LYS A 328 10.71 -15.22 -12.78
CA LYS A 328 9.57 -15.74 -13.55
C LYS A 328 9.98 -16.87 -14.52
N ILE A 329 11.14 -16.77 -15.14
CA ILE A 329 11.69 -17.80 -16.03
C ILE A 329 12.01 -19.08 -15.23
N GLU A 330 12.61 -18.93 -14.06
CA GLU A 330 13.05 -20.06 -13.24
C GLU A 330 11.89 -20.76 -12.51
N TYR A 331 10.99 -19.99 -11.91
CA TYR A 331 9.93 -20.51 -11.05
C TYR A 331 8.54 -20.57 -11.70
N GLY A 332 8.39 -20.02 -12.89
CA GLY A 332 7.14 -19.94 -13.65
C GLY A 332 6.49 -18.56 -13.59
N ARG A 333 5.73 -18.25 -14.63
CA ARG A 333 5.09 -16.94 -14.87
C ARG A 333 4.31 -16.38 -13.66
N ASP A 334 3.57 -17.26 -12.98
CA ASP A 334 2.62 -16.88 -11.93
C ASP A 334 3.24 -16.91 -10.52
N SER A 335 4.50 -17.32 -10.41
CA SER A 335 5.21 -17.45 -9.12
C SER A 335 5.49 -16.08 -8.48
N VAL A 336 5.81 -15.09 -9.30
CA VAL A 336 6.09 -13.72 -8.88
C VAL A 336 5.40 -12.73 -9.84
N SER A 337 4.87 -11.64 -9.30
CA SER A 337 4.34 -10.53 -10.10
C SER A 337 4.77 -9.19 -9.52
N PHE A 338 4.64 -8.11 -10.29
CA PHE A 338 4.97 -6.78 -9.82
C PHE A 338 3.92 -5.73 -10.16
N THR A 339 3.92 -4.66 -9.39
CA THR A 339 3.16 -3.43 -9.66
C THR A 339 4.04 -2.21 -9.49
N LEU A 340 3.90 -1.21 -10.35
CA LEU A 340 4.62 0.07 -10.25
C LEU A 340 3.66 1.14 -9.72
N ASN A 341 3.89 1.57 -8.48
CA ASN A 341 3.07 2.55 -7.79
C ASN A 341 3.82 3.88 -7.72
N ILE A 342 3.41 4.85 -8.53
CA ILE A 342 4.07 6.15 -8.60
C ILE A 342 3.88 6.91 -7.29
N LEU A 343 5.00 7.27 -6.65
CA LEU A 343 5.01 7.99 -5.38
C LEU A 343 4.44 9.40 -5.55
N ARG A 344 3.40 9.72 -4.77
CA ARG A 344 2.80 11.06 -4.72
C ARG A 344 3.36 11.89 -3.58
N PHE A 345 3.60 11.28 -2.44
CA PHE A 345 4.05 11.93 -1.22
C PHE A 345 5.10 11.07 -0.49
N PRO A 346 6.18 11.69 0.01
CA PRO A 346 6.50 13.11 -0.09
C PRO A 346 6.78 13.54 -1.53
N SER A 347 6.19 14.66 -1.95
CA SER A 347 6.20 15.09 -3.36
C SER A 347 7.59 15.42 -3.91
N PHE A 348 8.53 15.82 -3.05
CA PHE A 348 9.92 16.06 -3.43
C PHE A 348 10.71 14.80 -3.81
N GLN A 349 10.15 13.60 -3.61
CA GLN A 349 10.74 12.34 -4.07
C GLN A 349 10.06 11.79 -5.33
N SER A 350 9.09 12.52 -5.89
CA SER A 350 8.46 12.14 -7.15
C SER A 350 9.49 12.03 -8.28
N PRO A 351 9.35 11.07 -9.23
CA PRO A 351 10.16 11.02 -10.44
C PRO A 351 10.24 12.34 -11.22
N LEU A 352 9.20 13.18 -11.13
CA LEU A 352 9.13 14.45 -11.86
C LEU A 352 10.05 15.56 -11.31
N VAL A 353 10.71 15.37 -10.16
CA VAL A 353 11.73 16.32 -9.66
C VAL A 353 13.02 16.23 -10.47
N LEU A 354 13.29 15.10 -11.10
CA LEU A 354 14.46 14.92 -11.94
C LEU A 354 14.42 15.86 -13.17
N PRO A 355 15.57 16.34 -13.65
CA PRO A 355 15.65 17.10 -14.90
C PRO A 355 15.21 16.26 -16.10
N ASP A 356 14.76 16.93 -17.15
CA ASP A 356 14.18 16.30 -18.34
C ASP A 356 15.15 15.34 -19.02
N GLU A 357 16.46 15.69 -19.00
CA GLU A 357 17.51 14.86 -19.58
C GLU A 357 17.62 13.50 -18.86
N LEU A 358 17.60 13.51 -17.53
CA LEU A 358 17.67 12.28 -16.75
C LEU A 358 16.38 11.47 -16.88
N ARG A 359 15.21 12.11 -16.87
CA ARG A 359 13.93 11.42 -17.11
C ARG A 359 13.90 10.76 -18.47
N THR A 360 14.42 11.43 -19.49
CA THR A 360 14.53 10.87 -20.86
C THR A 360 15.42 9.63 -20.89
N VAL A 361 16.58 9.66 -20.22
CA VAL A 361 17.47 8.50 -20.15
C VAL A 361 16.79 7.32 -19.47
N PHE A 362 16.14 7.54 -18.32
CA PHE A 362 15.45 6.46 -17.60
C PHE A 362 14.24 5.94 -18.38
N ARG A 363 13.49 6.81 -19.03
CA ARG A 363 12.39 6.43 -19.92
C ARG A 363 12.87 5.53 -21.04
N GLN A 364 13.95 5.91 -21.74
CA GLN A 364 14.52 5.10 -22.83
C GLN A 364 14.98 3.71 -22.35
N ARG A 365 15.57 3.61 -21.15
CA ARG A 365 15.96 2.32 -20.57
C ARG A 365 14.74 1.42 -20.32
N LEU A 366 13.64 1.98 -19.84
CA LEU A 366 12.38 1.25 -19.63
C LEU A 366 11.73 0.87 -20.95
N GLU A 367 11.80 1.72 -21.98
CA GLU A 367 11.33 1.39 -23.34
C GLU A 367 12.10 0.20 -23.91
N VAL A 368 13.44 0.22 -23.83
CA VAL A 368 14.29 -0.90 -24.29
C VAL A 368 13.96 -2.18 -23.53
N TRP A 369 13.78 -2.10 -22.21
CA TRP A 369 13.38 -3.24 -21.41
C TRP A 369 11.99 -3.76 -21.82
N LEU A 370 11.02 -2.89 -22.00
CA LEU A 370 9.66 -3.27 -22.40
C LEU A 370 9.62 -3.88 -23.79
N ASP A 371 10.37 -3.32 -24.76
CA ASP A 371 10.49 -3.86 -26.12
C ASP A 371 11.08 -5.28 -26.14
N ALA A 372 12.01 -5.57 -25.22
CA ALA A 372 12.58 -6.91 -25.07
C ALA A 372 11.58 -7.95 -24.53
N TRP A 373 10.68 -7.53 -23.64
CA TRP A 373 9.83 -8.45 -22.89
C TRP A 373 8.33 -8.40 -23.23
N TRP A 374 7.85 -7.39 -23.93
CA TRP A 374 6.42 -7.13 -24.11
C TRP A 374 5.61 -8.27 -24.73
N ASN A 375 6.22 -9.08 -25.59
CA ASN A 375 5.63 -10.28 -26.20
C ASN A 375 6.00 -11.58 -25.47
N SER A 376 6.68 -11.49 -24.34
CA SER A 376 7.08 -12.66 -23.57
C SER A 376 5.87 -13.35 -22.91
N GLU A 377 5.85 -14.67 -22.94
CA GLU A 377 4.86 -15.45 -22.20
C GLU A 377 4.94 -15.28 -20.67
N PHE A 378 6.08 -14.77 -20.17
CA PHE A 378 6.30 -14.57 -18.73
C PHE A 378 5.72 -13.25 -18.20
N LEU A 379 5.47 -12.25 -19.05
CA LEU A 379 4.95 -10.96 -18.63
C LEU A 379 3.40 -10.94 -18.68
N HIS A 380 2.76 -10.46 -17.62
CA HIS A 380 1.31 -10.27 -17.60
C HIS A 380 0.91 -8.94 -18.22
N GLU A 381 -0.28 -8.88 -18.82
CA GLU A 381 -0.82 -7.65 -19.41
C GLU A 381 -0.84 -6.47 -18.42
N HIS A 382 -1.20 -6.72 -17.16
CA HIS A 382 -1.21 -5.66 -16.15
C HIS A 382 0.20 -5.13 -15.84
N GLU A 383 1.24 -5.98 -15.91
CA GLU A 383 2.64 -5.58 -15.70
C GLU A 383 3.14 -4.72 -16.87
N VAL A 384 2.80 -5.11 -18.11
CA VAL A 384 3.02 -4.29 -19.31
C VAL A 384 2.39 -2.91 -19.15
N ASN A 385 1.13 -2.88 -18.73
CA ASN A 385 0.38 -1.64 -18.51
C ASN A 385 1.01 -0.76 -17.41
N HIS A 386 1.57 -1.37 -16.36
CA HIS A 386 2.28 -0.63 -15.32
C HIS A 386 3.56 0.03 -15.85
N VAL A 387 4.36 -0.69 -16.64
CA VAL A 387 5.60 -0.15 -17.22
C VAL A 387 5.28 0.93 -18.25
N GLN A 388 4.32 0.69 -19.16
CA GLN A 388 3.90 1.69 -20.13
C GLN A 388 3.39 2.97 -19.46
N ARG A 389 2.57 2.84 -18.43
CA ARG A 389 2.10 4.00 -17.65
C ARG A 389 3.24 4.79 -17.02
N LEU A 390 4.31 4.12 -16.56
CA LEU A 390 5.47 4.82 -16.03
C LEU A 390 6.25 5.53 -17.13
N ILE A 391 6.45 4.89 -18.30
CA ILE A 391 7.07 5.50 -19.48
C ILE A 391 6.32 6.78 -19.85
N ASP A 392 4.99 6.70 -19.98
CA ASP A 392 4.14 7.85 -20.30
C ASP A 392 4.23 8.95 -19.23
N TYR A 393 4.28 8.55 -17.95
CA TYR A 393 4.43 9.49 -16.83
C TYR A 393 5.78 10.23 -16.86
N LEU A 394 6.86 9.58 -17.27
CA LEU A 394 8.18 10.20 -17.37
C LEU A 394 8.29 11.17 -18.57
N ASP A 395 7.42 11.03 -19.58
CA ASP A 395 7.36 11.90 -20.75
C ASP A 395 6.53 13.19 -20.52
N ILE A 396 5.95 13.37 -19.34
CA ILE A 396 5.20 14.58 -19.01
C ILE A 396 6.13 15.81 -19.05
N VAL A 397 6.07 16.54 -20.17
CA VAL A 397 6.92 17.71 -20.44
C VAL A 397 6.47 18.95 -19.62
N LYS A 398 5.16 19.03 -19.31
CA LYS A 398 4.58 20.11 -18.50
C LYS A 398 4.09 19.54 -17.18
N THR A 399 4.86 19.76 -16.14
CA THR A 399 4.34 19.64 -14.78
C THR A 399 3.14 20.57 -14.64
N PRO A 400 1.97 20.07 -14.21
CA PRO A 400 0.85 20.94 -13.94
C PRO A 400 1.29 22.06 -12.99
N HIS A 401 1.09 23.31 -13.36
CA HIS A 401 1.24 24.43 -12.45
C HIS A 401 0.14 24.33 -11.38
N SER A 402 0.41 23.54 -10.35
CA SER A 402 -0.37 23.55 -9.11
C SER A 402 0.54 24.02 -8.00
N GLU A 403 -0.01 24.72 -7.02
CA GLU A 403 0.72 25.06 -5.78
C GLU A 403 1.37 23.81 -5.13
N ALA A 404 0.83 22.62 -5.40
CA ALA A 404 1.35 21.33 -4.93
C ALA A 404 2.61 20.87 -5.70
N PHE A 405 2.96 21.48 -6.84
CA PHE A 405 4.13 21.15 -7.63
C PHE A 405 4.98 22.39 -7.97
N ASP A 406 5.43 23.05 -6.91
CA ASP A 406 6.41 24.14 -7.00
C ASP A 406 7.82 23.53 -7.07
N ARG A 407 8.33 23.34 -8.29
CA ARG A 407 9.61 22.65 -8.52
C ARG A 407 10.78 23.24 -7.71
N PRO A 408 10.99 24.54 -7.58
CA PRO A 408 12.04 25.09 -6.72
C PRO A 408 11.95 24.61 -5.27
N LYS A 409 10.75 24.59 -4.69
CA LYS A 409 10.53 24.06 -3.33
C LYS A 409 10.81 22.57 -3.24
N LEU A 410 10.37 21.78 -4.24
CA LEU A 410 10.62 20.35 -4.27
C LEU A 410 12.11 20.03 -4.35
N LEU A 411 12.87 20.77 -5.17
CA LEU A 411 14.31 20.60 -5.30
C LEU A 411 15.05 20.98 -4.01
N ASN A 412 14.64 22.09 -3.37
CA ASN A 412 15.15 22.45 -2.04
C ASN A 412 14.92 21.31 -1.05
N ASP A 413 13.69 20.80 -0.96
CA ASP A 413 13.35 19.73 -0.01
C ASP A 413 14.09 18.43 -0.32
N PHE A 414 14.28 18.10 -1.59
CA PHE A 414 15.08 16.96 -2.02
C PHE A 414 16.52 17.09 -1.48
N LYS A 415 17.15 18.24 -1.70
CA LYS A 415 18.53 18.51 -1.21
C LYS A 415 18.57 18.47 0.32
N GLN A 416 17.69 19.21 0.99
CA GLN A 416 17.66 19.30 2.46
C GLN A 416 17.41 17.93 3.10
N PHE A 417 16.50 17.16 2.55
CA PHE A 417 16.17 15.83 3.07
C PHE A 417 17.35 14.88 2.92
N TYR A 418 17.89 14.69 1.72
CA TYR A 418 18.93 13.68 1.49
C TYR A 418 20.26 14.06 2.12
N THR A 419 20.59 15.35 2.25
CA THR A 419 21.76 15.79 3.03
C THR A 419 21.63 15.37 4.50
N GLN A 420 20.47 15.60 5.13
CA GLN A 420 20.24 15.20 6.51
C GLN A 420 20.10 13.68 6.67
N TYR A 421 19.51 13.02 5.66
CA TYR A 421 19.36 11.57 5.63
C TYR A 421 20.71 10.86 5.64
N ASP A 422 21.65 11.31 4.80
CA ASP A 422 23.03 10.80 4.76
C ASP A 422 23.72 10.97 6.11
N GLN A 423 23.66 12.17 6.69
CA GLN A 423 24.29 12.45 7.99
C GLN A 423 23.72 11.59 9.13
N ARG A 424 22.40 11.44 9.18
CA ARG A 424 21.72 10.72 10.27
C ARG A 424 21.91 9.20 10.18
N ARG A 425 22.11 8.67 8.97
CA ARG A 425 22.13 7.23 8.69
C ARG A 425 23.48 6.69 8.24
N GLY A 426 24.50 7.55 8.17
CA GLY A 426 25.83 7.16 7.69
C GLY A 426 25.82 6.69 6.23
N LYS A 427 24.91 7.24 5.40
CA LYS A 427 24.80 6.93 3.98
C LYS A 427 25.56 7.97 3.15
N CYS A 428 25.72 7.71 1.87
CA CYS A 428 26.38 8.61 0.94
C CYS A 428 25.65 8.57 -0.42
N PHE A 429 24.98 9.68 -0.74
CA PHE A 429 24.25 9.84 -2.00
C PHE A 429 25.16 9.62 -3.20
N ASP A 430 26.36 10.21 -3.18
CA ASP A 430 27.32 10.14 -4.29
C ASP A 430 27.79 8.71 -4.59
N LEU A 431 27.91 7.85 -3.58
CA LEU A 431 28.26 6.44 -3.76
C LEU A 431 27.09 5.63 -4.32
N ALA A 432 25.90 5.90 -3.82
CA ALA A 432 24.72 5.16 -4.25
C ALA A 432 24.26 5.57 -5.67
N PHE A 433 24.39 6.87 -6.01
CA PHE A 433 23.86 7.43 -7.26
C PHE A 433 24.90 8.31 -7.99
N PRO A 434 26.06 7.75 -8.41
CA PRO A 434 27.14 8.55 -8.98
C PRO A 434 26.73 9.32 -10.24
N ALA A 435 25.84 8.78 -11.08
CA ALA A 435 25.36 9.47 -12.28
C ALA A 435 24.36 10.60 -11.97
N LEU A 436 23.75 10.64 -10.79
CA LEU A 436 22.88 11.73 -10.34
C LEU A 436 23.67 12.85 -9.64
N LYS A 437 24.91 12.57 -9.22
CA LYS A 437 25.73 13.53 -8.46
C LYS A 437 25.87 14.90 -9.15
N PRO A 438 26.19 15.00 -10.46
CA PRO A 438 26.32 16.31 -11.11
C PRO A 438 25.06 17.17 -10.99
N TRP A 439 23.87 16.56 -11.11
CA TRP A 439 22.61 17.24 -10.89
C TRP A 439 22.41 17.59 -9.41
N TYR A 440 22.64 16.62 -8.50
CA TYR A 440 22.45 16.81 -7.06
C TYR A 440 23.33 17.94 -6.50
N ASP A 441 24.54 18.13 -7.05
CA ASP A 441 25.43 19.22 -6.64
C ASP A 441 24.93 20.60 -7.10
N THR A 442 24.02 20.67 -8.07
CA THR A 442 23.40 21.95 -8.52
C THR A 442 22.23 22.41 -7.65
N LEU A 443 21.74 21.58 -6.75
CA LEU A 443 20.64 21.87 -5.81
C LEU A 443 21.17 22.59 -4.52
#